data_ab70d4b52ab8b2a8a5e62efa3cab2d90
#
_entry.id   ab70d4b52ab8b2a8a5e62efa3cab2d90
#
_cell.length_a   1.000
_cell.length_b   1.000
_cell.length_c   1.000
_cell.angle_alpha   90.00
_cell.angle_beta   90.00
_cell.angle_gamma   90.00
#
_symmetry.space_group_name_H-M   'P 1'
#
loop_
_entity.id
_entity.type
_entity.pdbx_description
1 polymer ?
#
loop_
_entity_poly.entity_id
_entity_poly.type
_entity_poly.pdbx_seq_one_letter_code
_entity_poly.pdbx_strand_id
1 'polypeptide(L)'
;MAERCIEILAIPEGKECLILDIGCGSGLSGSVLTDHGYEWIGVDISPSMLEVAKENEVEGDLINLDVGQGFSFRAGSFDYAISVSALQWLCIAEKSKYNVNKRLKNFFVSLYKCLNIGARCAFQFYPANPEQINLITKSALENGFTGGVVVDFPHSTKKKSIIYFYKLDSLKNLLKMLWMLFLKMRLMMMKKMKKLMLLEKEEN
;
A
#
# COMPACT_ATOMS: atom_id res chain seq x y z
N MET A 1 5.58 -6.25 -15.57
CA MET A 1 5.18 -5.32 -14.49
C MET A 1 4.68 -6.11 -13.29
N ALA A 2 3.70 -6.99 -13.48
CA ALA A 2 3.23 -7.89 -12.43
C ALA A 2 4.38 -8.72 -11.83
N GLU A 3 5.25 -9.31 -12.64
CA GLU A 3 6.49 -10.01 -12.20
C GLU A 3 7.29 -9.18 -11.20
N ARG A 4 7.51 -7.89 -11.49
CA ARG A 4 8.25 -7.02 -10.59
C ARG A 4 7.54 -6.78 -9.26
N CYS A 5 6.21 -6.72 -9.27
CA CYS A 5 5.43 -6.67 -8.03
C CYS A 5 5.60 -7.97 -7.22
N ILE A 6 5.56 -9.12 -7.87
CA ILE A 6 5.77 -10.44 -7.23
C ILE A 6 7.17 -10.53 -6.61
N GLU A 7 8.21 -10.12 -7.33
CA GLU A 7 9.58 -10.06 -6.80
C GLU A 7 9.68 -9.21 -5.52
N ILE A 8 9.02 -8.02 -5.51
CA ILE A 8 9.02 -7.11 -4.35
C ILE A 8 8.22 -7.69 -3.19
N LEU A 9 7.15 -8.44 -3.45
CA LEU A 9 6.41 -9.14 -2.41
C LEU A 9 7.28 -10.17 -1.69
N ALA A 10 8.29 -10.73 -2.35
CA ALA A 10 9.21 -11.73 -1.82
C ALA A 10 8.43 -12.85 -1.09
N ILE A 11 7.49 -13.45 -1.83
CA ILE A 11 6.66 -14.56 -1.33
C ILE A 11 7.59 -15.78 -1.15
N PRO A 12 7.60 -16.44 0.00
CA PRO A 12 8.38 -17.65 0.20
C PRO A 12 7.97 -18.76 -0.79
N GLU A 13 8.94 -19.49 -1.31
CA GLU A 13 8.68 -20.62 -2.21
C GLU A 13 7.77 -21.66 -1.55
N GLY A 14 6.80 -22.16 -2.31
CA GLY A 14 5.83 -23.15 -1.84
C GLY A 14 4.79 -22.64 -0.83
N LYS A 15 4.73 -21.33 -0.59
CA LYS A 15 3.71 -20.75 0.29
C LYS A 15 2.40 -20.63 -0.46
N GLU A 16 1.39 -21.39 -0.03
CA GLU A 16 0.01 -21.13 -0.42
C GLU A 16 -0.46 -19.77 0.13
N CYS A 17 -1.03 -18.93 -0.73
CA CYS A 17 -1.47 -17.61 -0.35
C CYS A 17 -2.58 -17.10 -1.29
N LEU A 18 -3.42 -16.21 -0.74
CA LEU A 18 -4.44 -15.50 -1.51
C LEU A 18 -4.01 -14.05 -1.74
N ILE A 19 -3.98 -13.63 -3.00
CA ILE A 19 -3.53 -12.30 -3.43
C ILE A 19 -4.72 -11.47 -3.92
N LEU A 20 -4.80 -10.21 -3.48
CA LEU A 20 -5.76 -9.25 -4.02
C LEU A 20 -5.11 -8.47 -5.17
N ASP A 21 -5.64 -8.60 -6.38
CA ASP A 21 -5.23 -7.83 -7.56
C ASP A 21 -6.16 -6.62 -7.75
N ILE A 22 -5.63 -5.43 -7.46
CA ILE A 22 -6.38 -4.18 -7.40
C ILE A 22 -6.27 -3.43 -8.72
N GLY A 23 -7.38 -3.28 -9.42
CA GLY A 23 -7.42 -2.75 -10.78
C GLY A 23 -6.92 -3.80 -11.77
N CYS A 24 -7.44 -5.02 -11.67
CA CYS A 24 -7.00 -6.18 -12.46
C CYS A 24 -7.26 -6.03 -13.96
N GLY A 25 -8.18 -5.13 -14.35
CA GLY A 25 -8.52 -4.85 -15.74
C GLY A 25 -8.95 -6.09 -16.51
N SER A 26 -8.26 -6.36 -17.61
CA SER A 26 -8.48 -7.56 -18.46
C SER A 26 -7.82 -8.83 -17.93
N GLY A 27 -7.32 -8.82 -16.70
CA GLY A 27 -6.74 -10.00 -16.03
C GLY A 27 -5.27 -10.28 -16.33
N LEU A 28 -4.55 -9.39 -17.04
CA LEU A 28 -3.14 -9.60 -17.40
C LEU A 28 -2.21 -9.79 -16.18
N SER A 29 -2.43 -9.05 -15.10
CA SER A 29 -1.68 -9.25 -13.85
C SER A 29 -2.06 -10.53 -13.15
N GLY A 30 -3.36 -10.87 -13.19
CA GLY A 30 -3.88 -12.11 -12.65
C GLY A 30 -3.33 -13.36 -13.34
N SER A 31 -3.24 -13.36 -14.68
CA SER A 31 -2.62 -14.47 -15.43
C SER A 31 -1.18 -14.72 -14.96
N VAL A 32 -0.41 -13.66 -14.72
CA VAL A 32 0.95 -13.81 -14.16
C VAL A 32 0.91 -14.43 -12.76
N LEU A 33 -0.07 -14.08 -11.91
CA LEU A 33 -0.23 -14.71 -10.60
C LEU A 33 -0.54 -16.21 -10.73
N THR A 34 -1.43 -16.58 -11.66
CA THR A 34 -1.75 -17.97 -12.00
C THR A 34 -0.53 -18.74 -12.49
N ASP A 35 0.29 -18.16 -13.38
CA ASP A 35 1.52 -18.77 -13.87
C ASP A 35 2.53 -19.08 -12.75
N HIS A 36 2.51 -18.29 -11.68
CA HIS A 36 3.28 -18.54 -10.46
C HIS A 36 2.59 -19.49 -9.45
N GLY A 37 1.41 -20.00 -9.76
CA GLY A 37 0.66 -20.90 -8.90
C GLY A 37 -0.02 -20.23 -7.70
N TYR A 38 -0.29 -18.92 -7.77
CA TYR A 38 -0.98 -18.20 -6.69
C TYR A 38 -2.48 -18.09 -6.94
N GLU A 39 -3.26 -18.31 -5.89
CA GLU A 39 -4.69 -17.97 -5.86
C GLU A 39 -4.88 -16.46 -5.76
N TRP A 40 -5.83 -15.91 -6.49
CA TRP A 40 -6.07 -14.47 -6.49
C TRP A 40 -7.53 -14.08 -6.73
N ILE A 41 -7.88 -12.89 -6.22
CA ILE A 41 -9.16 -12.23 -6.48
C ILE A 41 -8.85 -10.88 -7.12
N GLY A 42 -9.40 -10.65 -8.31
CA GLY A 42 -9.28 -9.40 -9.04
C GLY A 42 -10.46 -8.46 -8.78
N VAL A 43 -10.16 -7.19 -8.54
CA VAL A 43 -11.18 -6.14 -8.42
C VAL A 43 -10.92 -5.05 -9.44
N ASP A 44 -11.96 -4.62 -10.16
CA ASP A 44 -11.88 -3.49 -11.09
C ASP A 44 -13.18 -2.68 -11.10
N ILE A 45 -13.08 -1.37 -11.35
CA ILE A 45 -14.23 -0.47 -11.45
C ILE A 45 -14.96 -0.62 -12.80
N SER A 46 -14.29 -1.10 -13.82
CA SER A 46 -14.79 -1.19 -15.19
C SER A 46 -15.42 -2.55 -15.48
N PRO A 47 -16.77 -2.64 -15.61
CA PRO A 47 -17.43 -3.88 -16.01
C PRO A 47 -16.90 -4.41 -17.34
N SER A 48 -16.67 -3.53 -18.32
CA SER A 48 -16.18 -3.91 -19.65
C SER A 48 -14.79 -4.54 -19.62
N MET A 49 -13.90 -4.10 -18.71
CA MET A 49 -12.59 -4.73 -18.54
C MET A 49 -12.71 -6.11 -17.89
N LEU A 50 -13.63 -6.27 -16.94
CA LEU A 50 -13.91 -7.58 -16.33
C LEU A 50 -14.56 -8.57 -17.31
N GLU A 51 -15.37 -8.09 -18.26
CA GLU A 51 -15.88 -8.92 -19.36
C GLU A 51 -14.73 -9.45 -20.23
N VAL A 52 -13.77 -8.57 -20.60
CA VAL A 52 -12.56 -9.00 -21.33
C VAL A 52 -11.73 -9.99 -20.51
N ALA A 53 -11.63 -9.82 -19.19
CA ALA A 53 -10.96 -10.79 -18.34
C ALA A 53 -11.63 -12.16 -18.36
N LYS A 54 -12.97 -12.21 -18.38
CA LYS A 54 -13.73 -13.46 -18.54
C LYS A 54 -13.52 -14.09 -19.92
N GLU A 55 -13.52 -13.27 -20.98
CA GLU A 55 -13.23 -13.73 -22.33
C GLU A 55 -11.79 -14.30 -22.44
N ASN A 56 -10.86 -13.78 -21.67
CA ASN A 56 -9.49 -14.30 -21.54
C ASN A 56 -9.41 -15.56 -20.65
N GLU A 57 -10.52 -16.05 -20.11
CA GLU A 57 -10.60 -17.26 -19.28
C GLU A 57 -9.62 -17.25 -18.10
N VAL A 58 -9.46 -16.08 -17.43
CA VAL A 58 -8.58 -15.97 -16.26
C VAL A 58 -9.11 -16.84 -15.10
N GLU A 59 -8.22 -17.47 -14.36
CA GLU A 59 -8.58 -18.44 -13.32
C GLU A 59 -9.04 -17.79 -12.01
N GLY A 60 -8.68 -16.52 -11.77
CA GLY A 60 -9.04 -15.82 -10.52
C GLY A 60 -10.49 -15.35 -10.50
N ASP A 61 -11.03 -15.18 -9.30
CA ASP A 61 -12.34 -14.58 -9.10
C ASP A 61 -12.35 -13.08 -9.44
N LEU A 62 -13.39 -12.61 -10.11
CA LEU A 62 -13.51 -11.24 -10.58
C LEU A 62 -14.67 -10.50 -9.91
N ILE A 63 -14.41 -9.31 -9.36
CA ILE A 63 -15.40 -8.50 -8.66
C ILE A 63 -15.41 -7.08 -9.21
N ASN A 64 -16.61 -6.60 -9.63
CA ASN A 64 -16.77 -5.20 -10.02
C ASN A 64 -16.86 -4.31 -8.77
N LEU A 65 -15.86 -3.43 -8.59
CA LEU A 65 -15.70 -2.67 -7.36
C LEU A 65 -14.96 -1.35 -7.58
N ASP A 66 -15.51 -0.21 -7.11
CA ASP A 66 -14.77 1.05 -6.96
C ASP A 66 -14.06 1.07 -5.60
N VAL A 67 -12.79 0.71 -5.58
CA VAL A 67 -11.96 0.67 -4.36
C VAL A 67 -11.83 2.03 -3.67
N GLY A 68 -12.03 3.14 -4.37
CA GLY A 68 -12.02 4.50 -3.80
C GLY A 68 -13.26 4.82 -2.95
N GLN A 69 -14.34 4.04 -3.06
CA GLN A 69 -15.49 4.15 -2.16
C GLN A 69 -15.26 3.41 -0.82
N GLY A 70 -14.23 2.60 -0.75
CA GLY A 70 -14.02 1.62 0.29
C GLY A 70 -14.70 0.29 -0.06
N PHE A 71 -14.27 -0.77 0.60
CA PHE A 71 -14.76 -2.13 0.37
C PHE A 71 -14.70 -2.95 1.66
N SER A 72 -15.46 -4.03 1.69
CA SER A 72 -15.54 -4.94 2.84
C SER A 72 -15.31 -6.36 2.40
N PHE A 73 -14.05 -6.82 2.48
CA PHE A 73 -13.74 -8.23 2.56
C PHE A 73 -13.64 -8.63 4.03
N ARG A 74 -13.74 -9.92 4.29
CA ARG A 74 -13.52 -10.48 5.62
C ARG A 74 -12.12 -10.07 6.12
N ALA A 75 -12.00 -9.75 7.40
CA ALA A 75 -10.74 -9.35 8.00
C ALA A 75 -9.69 -10.47 7.87
N GLY A 76 -8.49 -10.11 7.42
CA GLY A 76 -7.40 -11.05 7.26
C GLY A 76 -7.62 -12.11 6.17
N SER A 77 -8.31 -11.76 5.08
CA SER A 77 -8.54 -12.68 3.95
C SER A 77 -7.33 -12.80 3.03
N PHE A 78 -6.53 -11.74 2.89
CA PHE A 78 -5.45 -11.70 1.91
C PHE A 78 -4.08 -11.67 2.57
N ASP A 79 -3.17 -12.47 2.03
CA ASP A 79 -1.77 -12.52 2.44
C ASP A 79 -0.94 -11.44 1.76
N TYR A 80 -1.32 -11.08 0.53
CA TYR A 80 -0.64 -10.07 -0.29
C TYR A 80 -1.66 -9.26 -1.10
N ALA A 81 -1.20 -8.11 -1.61
CA ALA A 81 -1.95 -7.35 -2.60
C ALA A 81 -1.01 -6.76 -3.64
N ILE A 82 -1.46 -6.75 -4.90
CA ILE A 82 -0.80 -6.05 -5.98
C ILE A 82 -1.73 -5.02 -6.61
N SER A 83 -1.15 -4.05 -7.30
CA SER A 83 -1.86 -3.16 -8.21
C SER A 83 -0.91 -2.77 -9.33
N VAL A 84 -1.32 -2.98 -10.57
CA VAL A 84 -0.50 -2.66 -11.75
C VAL A 84 -1.19 -1.61 -12.59
N SER A 85 -0.60 -0.41 -12.64
CA SER A 85 -1.08 0.73 -13.44
C SER A 85 -2.52 1.18 -13.14
N ALA A 86 -3.01 0.98 -11.91
CA ALA A 86 -4.37 1.35 -11.53
C ALA A 86 -4.43 2.41 -10.40
N LEU A 87 -3.49 2.40 -9.47
CA LEU A 87 -3.58 3.23 -8.26
C LEU A 87 -3.58 4.74 -8.54
N GLN A 88 -2.94 5.20 -9.63
CA GLN A 88 -2.96 6.61 -10.05
C GLN A 88 -4.37 7.16 -10.27
N TRP A 89 -5.32 6.32 -10.68
CA TRP A 89 -6.70 6.74 -10.93
C TRP A 89 -7.44 7.18 -9.66
N LEU A 90 -7.01 6.73 -8.49
CA LEU A 90 -7.53 7.25 -7.22
C LEU A 90 -7.15 8.72 -6.96
N CYS A 91 -6.07 9.19 -7.61
CA CYS A 91 -5.58 10.56 -7.49
C CYS A 91 -6.18 11.53 -8.51
N ILE A 92 -7.08 11.07 -9.39
CA ILE A 92 -7.71 11.90 -10.41
C ILE A 92 -9.12 12.26 -9.96
N ALA A 93 -9.38 13.56 -9.87
CA ALA A 93 -10.69 14.12 -9.54
C ALA A 93 -11.46 14.43 -10.84
N GLU A 94 -11.85 13.44 -11.62
CA GLU A 94 -12.62 13.63 -12.88
C GLU A 94 -14.03 14.19 -12.65
N LYS A 95 -14.55 14.06 -11.46
CA LYS A 95 -15.86 14.60 -11.07
C LYS A 95 -15.67 15.55 -9.90
N SER A 96 -16.27 16.73 -9.96
CA SER A 96 -16.23 17.74 -8.88
C SER A 96 -16.66 17.21 -7.49
N LYS A 97 -17.28 16.03 -7.44
CA LYS A 97 -17.69 15.33 -6.22
C LYS A 97 -16.59 14.43 -5.61
N TYR A 98 -15.50 14.16 -6.30
CA TYR A 98 -14.45 13.24 -5.79
C TYR A 98 -13.40 13.99 -4.98
N ASN A 99 -13.40 13.72 -3.69
CA ASN A 99 -12.30 14.15 -2.82
C ASN A 99 -11.22 13.06 -2.81
N VAL A 100 -10.09 13.34 -3.44
CA VAL A 100 -8.94 12.41 -3.59
C VAL A 100 -8.48 11.88 -2.23
N ASN A 101 -8.34 12.76 -1.23
CA ASN A 101 -7.90 12.36 0.12
C ASN A 101 -8.89 11.36 0.75
N LYS A 102 -10.19 11.59 0.58
CA LYS A 102 -11.23 10.68 1.07
C LYS A 102 -11.16 9.32 0.36
N ARG A 103 -10.96 9.30 -0.96
CA ARG A 103 -10.85 8.07 -1.75
C ARG A 103 -9.63 7.26 -1.33
N LEU A 104 -8.46 7.88 -1.23
CA LEU A 104 -7.25 7.21 -0.77
C LEU A 104 -7.39 6.70 0.66
N LYS A 105 -7.96 7.50 1.57
CA LYS A 105 -8.24 7.06 2.94
C LYS A 105 -9.16 5.84 2.97
N ASN A 106 -10.29 5.88 2.26
CA ASN A 106 -11.24 4.77 2.21
C ASN A 106 -10.56 3.49 1.68
N PHE A 107 -9.77 3.62 0.61
CA PHE A 107 -8.99 2.54 0.03
C PHE A 107 -8.04 1.91 1.06
N PHE A 108 -7.15 2.70 1.67
CA PHE A 108 -6.16 2.16 2.61
C PHE A 108 -6.78 1.61 3.90
N VAL A 109 -7.84 2.22 4.41
CA VAL A 109 -8.59 1.68 5.57
C VAL A 109 -9.18 0.31 5.24
N SER A 110 -9.80 0.16 4.08
CA SER A 110 -10.41 -1.09 3.65
C SER A 110 -9.36 -2.17 3.39
N LEU A 111 -8.28 -1.80 2.70
CA LEU A 111 -7.16 -2.69 2.42
C LEU A 111 -6.51 -3.17 3.73
N TYR A 112 -6.25 -2.25 4.67
CA TYR A 112 -5.66 -2.62 5.96
C TYR A 112 -6.49 -3.67 6.70
N LYS A 113 -7.81 -3.54 6.66
CA LYS A 113 -8.73 -4.47 7.35
C LYS A 113 -8.69 -5.87 6.75
N CYS A 114 -8.70 -5.98 5.41
CA CYS A 114 -8.79 -7.28 4.75
C CYS A 114 -7.46 -8.02 4.62
N LEU A 115 -6.33 -7.36 4.84
CA LEU A 115 -5.02 -7.99 4.82
C LEU A 115 -4.70 -8.74 6.11
N ASN A 116 -3.95 -9.83 6.02
CA ASN A 116 -3.35 -10.52 7.15
C ASN A 116 -2.28 -9.65 7.84
N ILE A 117 -1.97 -9.96 9.10
CA ILE A 117 -0.85 -9.33 9.83
C ILE A 117 0.46 -9.72 9.13
N GLY A 118 1.30 -8.72 8.86
CA GLY A 118 2.55 -8.92 8.12
C GLY A 118 2.39 -9.05 6.61
N ALA A 119 1.16 -8.93 6.09
CA ALA A 119 0.91 -8.89 4.66
C ALA A 119 1.71 -7.78 3.96
N ARG A 120 2.14 -8.06 2.74
CA ARG A 120 2.87 -7.11 1.89
C ARG A 120 2.03 -6.71 0.70
N CYS A 121 2.23 -5.46 0.25
CA CYS A 121 1.59 -4.92 -0.95
C CYS A 121 2.64 -4.34 -1.88
N ALA A 122 2.49 -4.55 -3.18
CA ALA A 122 3.33 -3.95 -4.20
C ALA A 122 2.44 -3.25 -5.25
N PHE A 123 2.51 -1.92 -5.31
CA PHE A 123 1.68 -1.11 -6.20
C PHE A 123 2.55 -0.38 -7.21
N GLN A 124 2.45 -0.81 -8.45
CA GLN A 124 3.12 -0.17 -9.57
C GLN A 124 2.18 0.84 -10.24
N PHE A 125 2.67 2.04 -10.47
CA PHE A 125 1.92 3.07 -11.20
C PHE A 125 2.85 4.09 -11.87
N TYR A 126 2.24 4.90 -12.73
CA TYR A 126 2.90 6.00 -13.41
C TYR A 126 2.43 7.32 -12.78
N PRO A 127 3.21 7.92 -11.87
CA PRO A 127 2.82 9.18 -11.27
C PRO A 127 2.86 10.30 -12.31
N ALA A 128 1.80 11.11 -12.37
CA ALA A 128 1.78 12.30 -13.22
C ALA A 128 2.74 13.39 -12.70
N ASN A 129 2.96 13.41 -11.38
CA ASN A 129 3.86 14.33 -10.70
C ASN A 129 4.34 13.72 -9.37
N PRO A 130 5.40 14.27 -8.74
CA PRO A 130 5.90 13.79 -7.44
C PRO A 130 4.88 13.91 -6.29
N GLU A 131 3.95 14.87 -6.37
CA GLU A 131 2.91 15.06 -5.36
C GLU A 131 1.99 13.85 -5.24
N GLN A 132 1.70 13.15 -6.35
CA GLN A 132 0.91 11.91 -6.30
C GLN A 132 1.59 10.81 -5.48
N ILE A 133 2.91 10.65 -5.63
CA ILE A 133 3.67 9.68 -4.83
C ILE A 133 3.56 10.03 -3.36
N ASN A 134 3.79 11.30 -3.02
CA ASN A 134 3.72 11.78 -1.64
C ASN A 134 2.31 11.58 -1.05
N LEU A 135 1.28 11.87 -1.82
CA LEU A 135 -0.11 11.76 -1.39
C LEU A 135 -0.50 10.30 -1.09
N ILE A 136 -0.15 9.38 -1.98
CA ILE A 136 -0.41 7.94 -1.82
C ILE A 136 0.36 7.41 -0.61
N THR A 137 1.67 7.71 -0.53
CA THR A 137 2.54 7.24 0.57
C THR A 137 2.06 7.78 1.91
N LYS A 138 1.75 9.08 2.00
CA LYS A 138 1.22 9.70 3.21
C LYS A 138 -0.07 9.03 3.65
N SER A 139 -1.02 8.84 2.72
CA SER A 139 -2.30 8.20 3.04
C SER A 139 -2.12 6.76 3.54
N ALA A 140 -1.19 5.99 2.97
CA ALA A 140 -0.89 4.64 3.45
C ALA A 140 -0.31 4.64 4.88
N LEU A 141 0.69 5.50 5.13
CA LEU A 141 1.34 5.61 6.45
C LEU A 141 0.35 6.03 7.54
N GLU A 142 -0.54 6.99 7.25
CA GLU A 142 -1.59 7.46 8.17
C GLU A 142 -2.61 6.35 8.51
N ASN A 143 -2.75 5.35 7.65
CA ASN A 143 -3.67 4.24 7.85
C ASN A 143 -3.00 2.92 8.29
N GLY A 144 -1.80 3.01 8.88
CA GLY A 144 -1.15 1.90 9.58
C GLY A 144 -0.19 1.07 8.75
N PHE A 145 0.04 1.43 7.49
CA PHE A 145 1.06 0.80 6.68
C PHE A 145 2.46 1.38 6.98
N THR A 146 3.48 0.63 6.65
CA THR A 146 4.87 1.10 6.55
C THR A 146 5.44 0.62 5.23
N GLY A 147 6.47 1.29 4.72
CA GLY A 147 7.04 0.90 3.44
C GLY A 147 7.89 2.00 2.79
N GLY A 148 8.08 1.89 1.51
CA GLY A 148 8.90 2.82 0.74
C GLY A 148 8.58 2.81 -0.75
N VAL A 149 9.36 3.59 -1.49
CA VAL A 149 9.25 3.75 -2.94
C VAL A 149 10.51 3.20 -3.59
N VAL A 150 10.33 2.30 -4.54
CA VAL A 150 11.39 1.85 -5.46
C VAL A 150 11.14 2.51 -6.81
N VAL A 151 12.14 3.14 -7.37
CA VAL A 151 12.07 3.73 -8.71
C VAL A 151 12.85 2.83 -9.65
N ASP A 152 12.13 2.10 -10.49
CA ASP A 152 12.74 1.28 -11.54
C ASP A 152 13.11 2.18 -12.73
N PHE A 153 14.30 1.93 -13.30
CA PHE A 153 14.83 2.67 -14.45
C PHE A 153 14.90 4.19 -14.25
N PRO A 154 15.67 4.69 -13.25
CA PRO A 154 15.71 6.11 -12.89
C PRO A 154 16.19 7.02 -14.02
N HIS A 155 16.89 6.49 -15.02
CA HIS A 155 17.38 7.23 -16.20
C HIS A 155 16.44 7.14 -17.41
N SER A 156 15.31 6.43 -17.31
CA SER A 156 14.31 6.36 -18.39
C SER A 156 13.38 7.57 -18.37
N THR A 157 12.99 8.05 -19.57
CA THR A 157 11.95 9.07 -19.72
C THR A 157 10.58 8.61 -19.21
N LYS A 158 10.35 7.29 -19.15
CA LYS A 158 9.15 6.66 -18.59
C LYS A 158 9.49 6.05 -17.24
N LYS A 159 9.74 6.89 -16.22
CA LYS A 159 9.99 6.44 -14.86
C LYS A 159 8.78 5.68 -14.32
N LYS A 160 9.02 4.44 -13.88
CA LYS A 160 8.02 3.61 -13.22
C LYS A 160 8.29 3.63 -11.72
N SER A 161 7.31 3.99 -10.93
CA SER A 161 7.42 3.94 -9.48
C SER A 161 6.65 2.76 -8.94
N ILE A 162 7.28 2.00 -8.07
CA ILE A 162 6.62 0.94 -7.32
C ILE A 162 6.67 1.34 -5.85
N ILE A 163 5.52 1.40 -5.22
CA ILE A 163 5.42 1.61 -3.79
C ILE A 163 5.13 0.26 -3.16
N TYR A 164 5.93 -0.14 -2.19
CA TYR A 164 5.67 -1.33 -1.41
C TYR A 164 5.28 -0.95 0.01
N PHE A 165 4.30 -1.66 0.55
CA PHE A 165 3.81 -1.46 1.91
C PHE A 165 3.77 -2.79 2.66
N TYR A 166 3.88 -2.68 3.99
CA TYR A 166 3.66 -3.78 4.92
C TYR A 166 2.56 -3.41 5.88
N LYS A 167 1.65 -4.34 6.16
CA LYS A 167 0.77 -4.23 7.31
C LYS A 167 1.54 -4.68 8.54
N LEU A 168 1.84 -3.75 9.44
CA LEU A 168 2.48 -4.08 10.70
C LEU A 168 1.49 -4.74 11.68
N ASP A 169 2.00 -5.65 12.51
CA ASP A 169 1.28 -6.15 13.68
C ASP A 169 0.95 -4.97 14.62
N SER A 170 -0.30 -4.90 15.08
CA SER A 170 -0.76 -3.87 16.00
C SER A 170 0.09 -3.79 17.27
N LEU A 171 0.55 -4.94 17.80
CA LEU A 171 1.44 -5.02 18.95
C LEU A 171 2.82 -4.42 18.64
N LYS A 172 3.40 -4.73 17.48
CA LYS A 172 4.68 -4.14 17.05
C LYS A 172 4.56 -2.63 16.83
N ASN A 173 3.43 -2.16 16.31
CA ASN A 173 3.15 -0.73 16.17
C ASN A 173 3.05 -0.05 17.53
N LEU A 174 2.35 -0.66 18.49
CA LEU A 174 2.22 -0.14 19.86
C LEU A 174 3.59 -0.08 20.54
N LEU A 175 4.39 -1.13 20.47
CA LEU A 175 5.75 -1.17 21.02
C LEU A 175 6.66 -0.11 20.38
N LYS A 176 6.59 0.05 19.06
CA LYS A 176 7.35 1.09 18.34
C LYS A 176 6.92 2.49 18.78
N MET A 177 5.62 2.72 18.91
CA MET A 177 5.08 4.01 19.39
C MET A 177 5.52 4.30 20.83
N LEU A 178 5.43 3.31 21.73
CA LEU A 178 5.88 3.44 23.12
C LEU A 178 7.38 3.71 23.21
N TRP A 179 8.18 3.03 22.38
CA TRP A 179 9.62 3.25 22.29
C TRP A 179 9.95 4.66 21.81
N MET A 180 9.26 5.16 20.79
CA MET A 180 9.44 6.55 20.30
C MET A 180 9.03 7.58 21.34
N LEU A 181 7.95 7.37 22.09
CA LEU A 181 7.53 8.21 23.21
C LEU A 181 8.60 8.22 24.33
N PHE A 182 9.10 7.04 24.68
CA PHE A 182 10.19 6.91 25.67
C PHE A 182 11.45 7.68 25.26
N LEU A 183 11.87 7.56 23.98
CA LEU A 183 13.01 8.32 23.46
C LEU A 183 12.78 9.83 23.50
N LYS A 184 11.59 10.30 23.13
CA LYS A 184 11.23 11.73 23.21
C LYS A 184 11.28 12.24 24.66
N MET A 185 10.71 11.50 25.60
CA MET A 185 10.75 11.85 27.02
C MET A 185 12.19 11.91 27.54
N ARG A 186 13.02 10.92 27.22
CA ARG A 186 14.42 10.88 27.60
C ARG A 186 15.20 12.10 27.07
N LEU A 187 15.00 12.46 25.81
CA LEU A 187 15.60 13.63 25.18
C LEU A 187 15.14 14.95 25.84
N MET A 188 13.87 15.06 26.19
CA MET A 188 13.35 16.23 26.94
C MET A 188 13.98 16.34 28.32
N MET A 189 14.08 15.23 29.05
CA MET A 189 14.72 15.21 30.38
C MET A 189 16.18 15.60 30.30
N MET A 190 16.93 15.08 29.32
CA MET A 190 18.33 15.47 29.12
C MET A 190 18.50 16.96 28.80
N LYS A 191 17.61 17.53 27.95
CA LYS A 191 17.61 18.97 27.66
C LYS A 191 17.32 19.80 28.93
N LYS A 192 16.35 19.35 29.76
CA LYS A 192 15.99 20.02 31.01
C LYS A 192 17.14 19.97 32.03
N MET A 193 17.79 18.81 32.18
CA MET A 193 18.97 18.66 33.05
C MET A 193 20.14 19.54 32.59
N LYS A 194 20.42 19.56 31.27
CA LYS A 194 21.48 20.42 30.73
C LYS A 194 21.19 21.90 30.95
N LYS A 195 19.93 22.33 30.87
CA LYS A 195 19.53 23.71 31.18
C LYS A 195 19.74 24.04 32.69
N LEU A 196 19.35 23.12 33.58
CA LEU A 196 19.56 23.30 35.02
C LEU A 196 21.03 23.41 35.37
N MET A 197 21.89 22.52 34.82
CA MET A 197 23.34 22.57 35.04
C MET A 197 24.02 23.85 34.53
N LEU A 198 23.44 24.49 33.51
CA LEU A 198 23.94 25.78 32.99
C LEU A 198 23.54 26.93 33.92
N LEU A 199 22.34 26.92 34.47
CA LEU A 199 21.86 27.93 35.43
C LEU A 199 22.67 27.87 36.73
N GLU A 200 22.97 26.68 37.27
CA GLU A 200 23.82 26.52 38.47
C GLU A 200 25.28 27.00 38.27
N LYS A 201 25.74 27.09 37.00
CA LYS A 201 27.08 27.64 36.71
C LYS A 201 27.12 29.16 36.55
N GLU A 202 25.97 29.79 36.36
CA GLU A 202 25.86 31.25 36.25
C GLU A 202 25.62 31.90 37.64
N GLU A 203 25.24 31.12 38.67
CA GLU A 203 25.03 31.58 40.06
C GLU A 203 26.24 31.41 40.95
N ASN A 204 27.35 30.79 40.48
CA ASN A 204 28.63 30.64 41.16
C ASN A 204 29.75 31.39 40.40
#